data_c6a8a0c3af1e54b6f00f3db3cfb05393
#
_entry.id   c6a8a0c3af1e54b6f00f3db3cfb05393
#
_cell.length_a   1.000
_cell.length_b   1.000
_cell.length_c   1.000
_cell.angle_alpha   90.00
_cell.angle_beta   90.00
_cell.angle_gamma   90.00
#
_symmetry.space_group_name_H-M   'P 1'
#
loop_
_entity.id
_entity.type
_entity.pdbx_description
1 polymer ?
#
loop_
_entity_poly.entity_id
_entity_poly.type
_entity_poly.pdbx_seq_one_letter_code
_entity_poly.pdbx_strand_id
1 'polypeptide(L)'
;MSNEKPSSALCFGALAYRPNGAGVATYQRELLAELPALLPTTPLSALIQADAAAELPSAITPLTRPVAAGARRAWHGIAPLRGVDVFHGLDVDVPLFGPRACVATVHDLSVFDVPWAFSRYRARGEQVLVRTALARADLLIAVSEFTASRLADRFGRDAVVVPLAPASWAAVPDAETVARVCEKYSLPSRFIIQVGTVEPRKQVAMLADAAKALDVPLVLAGAGSTGPDAPAGTVGLGYVDTADLPALYSAATVVAYCSQYEGFGLPPVEAMACGGAVVASAVGALPEVCGDGAVLVASTTVDAWTSVLRPLLADAEANLALRDRAVAAMSKLSWRSTAEATVVAYRAAGLLS
;
A
#
# COMPACT_ATOMS: atom_id res chain seq x y z
N MET A 1 19.83 16.09 40.26
CA MET A 1 19.38 14.79 39.73
C MET A 1 18.13 15.09 38.91
N SER A 2 18.29 15.17 37.60
CA SER A 2 17.18 15.36 36.64
C SER A 2 16.30 14.11 36.68
N ASN A 3 15.06 14.30 37.09
CA ASN A 3 14.03 13.27 37.11
C ASN A 3 13.56 13.09 35.66
N GLU A 4 14.41 12.48 34.79
CA GLU A 4 13.96 12.06 33.49
C GLU A 4 12.88 11.00 33.67
N LYS A 5 11.65 11.33 33.29
CA LYS A 5 10.58 10.32 33.17
C LYS A 5 11.11 9.21 32.27
N PRO A 6 10.98 7.94 32.69
CA PRO A 6 11.34 6.85 31.81
C PRO A 6 10.64 7.02 30.45
N SER A 7 11.37 6.88 29.35
CA SER A 7 10.79 7.00 28.01
C SER A 7 9.65 5.98 27.88
N SER A 8 8.50 6.44 27.39
CA SER A 8 7.32 5.57 27.23
C SER A 8 7.64 4.43 26.27
N ALA A 9 7.37 3.18 26.68
CA ALA A 9 7.55 2.02 25.81
C ALA A 9 6.51 2.05 24.67
N LEU A 10 6.99 1.95 23.42
CA LEU A 10 6.15 1.97 22.21
C LEU A 10 6.07 0.57 21.61
N CYS A 11 4.86 0.11 21.38
CA CYS A 11 4.59 -1.18 20.73
C CYS A 11 3.82 -0.97 19.42
N PHE A 12 4.26 -1.61 18.37
CA PHE A 12 3.61 -1.58 17.06
C PHE A 12 2.74 -2.81 16.85
N GLY A 13 1.49 -2.61 16.41
CA GLY A 13 0.63 -3.68 15.91
C GLY A 13 0.95 -3.99 14.46
N ALA A 14 1.65 -5.08 14.19
CA ALA A 14 2.17 -5.41 12.86
C ALA A 14 1.85 -6.85 12.45
N LEU A 15 0.59 -7.30 12.66
CA LEU A 15 0.19 -8.68 12.35
C LEU A 15 0.12 -9.01 10.85
N ALA A 16 0.17 -8.01 9.98
CA ALA A 16 0.28 -8.21 8.53
C ALA A 16 1.73 -8.28 8.03
N TYR A 17 2.71 -8.04 8.91
CA TYR A 17 4.13 -8.07 8.57
C TYR A 17 4.54 -9.42 7.97
N ARG A 18 5.13 -9.37 6.78
CA ARG A 18 5.62 -10.52 6.01
C ARG A 18 6.78 -10.05 5.11
N PRO A 19 7.82 -10.86 4.89
CA PRO A 19 8.96 -10.49 4.03
C PRO A 19 8.52 -10.11 2.61
N ASN A 20 7.63 -10.92 2.02
CA ASN A 20 7.14 -10.76 0.64
C ASN A 20 5.69 -10.27 0.58
N GLY A 21 5.19 -9.63 1.64
CA GLY A 21 3.85 -9.08 1.67
C GLY A 21 3.74 -7.75 0.93
N ALA A 22 2.60 -7.49 0.30
CA ALA A 22 2.27 -6.24 -0.39
C ALA A 22 1.31 -5.37 0.43
N GLY A 23 1.13 -4.14 0.05
CA GLY A 23 0.20 -3.20 0.67
C GLY A 23 0.57 -2.91 2.13
N VAL A 24 -0.33 -3.26 3.08
CA VAL A 24 -0.11 -3.02 4.52
C VAL A 24 1.17 -3.68 5.03
N ALA A 25 1.55 -4.85 4.53
CA ALA A 25 2.80 -5.51 4.93
C ALA A 25 4.04 -4.71 4.48
N THR A 26 3.99 -4.10 3.29
CA THR A 26 5.03 -3.16 2.83
C THR A 26 5.14 -1.97 3.77
N TYR A 27 4.03 -1.31 4.10
CA TYR A 27 4.00 -0.21 5.06
C TYR A 27 4.63 -0.60 6.40
N GLN A 28 4.22 -1.73 6.96
CA GLN A 28 4.74 -2.21 8.25
C GLN A 28 6.25 -2.45 8.20
N ARG A 29 6.74 -3.10 7.15
CA ARG A 29 8.16 -3.40 6.98
C ARG A 29 9.00 -2.14 6.84
N GLU A 30 8.62 -1.27 5.93
CA GLU A 30 9.38 -0.07 5.60
C GLU A 30 9.39 0.93 6.77
N LEU A 31 8.25 1.15 7.42
CA LEU A 31 8.18 2.06 8.57
C LEU A 31 8.98 1.53 9.76
N LEU A 32 8.87 0.24 10.08
CA LEU A 32 9.61 -0.37 11.19
C LEU A 32 11.13 -0.42 10.94
N ALA A 33 11.58 -0.39 9.69
CA ALA A 33 13.00 -0.28 9.36
C ALA A 33 13.58 1.11 9.73
N GLU A 34 12.80 2.19 9.58
CA GLU A 34 13.25 3.57 9.79
C GLU A 34 13.12 4.06 11.25
N LEU A 35 12.09 3.62 11.95
CA LEU A 35 11.75 4.14 13.28
C LEU A 35 12.85 3.98 14.34
N PRO A 36 13.62 2.88 14.42
CA PRO A 36 14.67 2.74 15.44
C PRO A 36 15.72 3.84 15.40
N ALA A 37 16.09 4.28 14.21
CA ALA A 37 17.08 5.36 14.04
C ALA A 37 16.56 6.72 14.50
N LEU A 38 15.23 6.92 14.53
CA LEU A 38 14.56 8.14 14.96
C LEU A 38 14.23 8.14 16.46
N LEU A 39 14.19 6.96 17.07
CA LEU A 39 13.77 6.74 18.46
C LEU A 39 14.83 5.92 19.23
N PRO A 40 16.11 6.33 19.26
CA PRO A 40 17.21 5.52 19.78
C PRO A 40 17.14 5.25 21.29
N THR A 41 16.40 6.07 22.03
CA THR A 41 16.23 5.94 23.50
C THR A 41 14.89 5.37 23.91
N THR A 42 13.98 5.12 22.96
CA THR A 42 12.65 4.59 23.24
C THR A 42 12.66 3.06 23.13
N PRO A 43 12.23 2.32 24.17
CA PRO A 43 12.05 0.87 24.03
C PRO A 43 10.97 0.55 22.97
N LEU A 44 11.38 -0.15 21.92
CA LEU A 44 10.50 -0.51 20.80
C LEU A 44 10.18 -2.00 20.83
N SER A 45 8.91 -2.34 20.62
CA SER A 45 8.43 -3.70 20.46
C SER A 45 7.41 -3.78 19.32
N ALA A 46 7.19 -4.97 18.77
CA ALA A 46 6.16 -5.17 17.75
C ALA A 46 5.38 -6.46 18.00
N LEU A 47 4.05 -6.32 18.01
CA LEU A 47 3.10 -7.43 18.05
C LEU A 47 2.99 -8.02 16.65
N ILE A 48 3.56 -9.20 16.42
CA ILE A 48 3.66 -9.85 15.11
C ILE A 48 3.30 -11.34 15.19
N GLN A 49 3.15 -11.96 14.04
CA GLN A 49 3.00 -13.41 13.97
C GLN A 49 4.35 -14.12 14.12
N ALA A 50 4.36 -15.30 14.74
CA ALA A 50 5.59 -16.00 15.14
C ALA A 50 6.52 -16.33 13.96
N ASP A 51 5.98 -16.57 12.77
CA ASP A 51 6.72 -16.90 11.55
C ASP A 51 7.47 -15.69 10.94
N ALA A 52 7.15 -14.47 11.37
CA ALA A 52 7.77 -13.24 10.88
C ALA A 52 8.79 -12.62 11.89
N ALA A 53 8.98 -13.23 13.06
CA ALA A 53 9.78 -12.65 14.15
C ALA A 53 11.26 -12.44 13.79
N ALA A 54 11.82 -13.33 12.99
CA ALA A 54 13.23 -13.26 12.57
C ALA A 54 13.53 -12.13 11.56
N GLU A 55 12.48 -11.57 10.94
CA GLU A 55 12.58 -10.55 9.90
C GLU A 55 12.50 -9.12 10.47
N LEU A 56 12.19 -8.97 11.77
CA LEU A 56 12.16 -7.66 12.40
C LEU A 56 13.56 -7.06 12.54
N PRO A 57 13.68 -5.73 12.43
CA PRO A 57 14.92 -5.03 12.82
C PRO A 57 15.33 -5.40 14.24
N SER A 58 16.62 -5.66 14.46
CA SER A 58 17.17 -6.13 15.75
C SER A 58 16.91 -5.18 16.94
N ALA A 59 16.65 -3.91 16.66
CA ALA A 59 16.30 -2.91 17.67
C ALA A 59 14.83 -3.00 18.14
N ILE A 60 14.00 -3.86 17.55
CA ILE A 60 12.59 -4.02 17.90
C ILE A 60 12.37 -5.39 18.54
N THR A 61 11.88 -5.42 19.77
CA THR A 61 11.58 -6.66 20.48
C THR A 61 10.29 -7.31 19.95
N PRO A 62 10.32 -8.56 19.46
CA PRO A 62 9.11 -9.23 18.97
C PRO A 62 8.20 -9.67 20.13
N LEU A 63 6.92 -9.32 20.05
CA LEU A 63 5.83 -9.86 20.86
C LEU A 63 5.01 -10.79 19.96
N THR A 64 5.26 -12.08 20.03
CA THR A 64 4.71 -13.02 19.05
C THR A 64 3.27 -13.45 19.33
N ARG A 65 2.49 -13.66 18.27
CA ARG A 65 1.19 -14.35 18.26
C ARG A 65 1.27 -15.57 17.35
N PRO A 66 0.44 -16.60 17.61
CA PRO A 66 0.34 -17.73 16.68
C PRO A 66 -0.01 -17.27 15.26
N VAL A 67 0.51 -17.99 14.26
CA VAL A 67 0.19 -17.71 12.85
C VAL A 67 -1.31 -17.91 12.62
N ALA A 68 -1.94 -16.90 12.07
CA ALA A 68 -3.38 -16.88 11.83
C ALA A 68 -3.76 -15.99 10.64
N ALA A 69 -4.93 -16.24 10.07
CA ALA A 69 -5.52 -15.44 9.00
C ALA A 69 -6.97 -15.05 9.35
N GLY A 70 -7.51 -14.08 8.62
CA GLY A 70 -8.90 -13.66 8.76
C GLY A 70 -9.29 -13.27 10.19
N ALA A 71 -10.45 -13.73 10.66
CA ALA A 71 -11.00 -13.37 11.97
C ALA A 71 -10.09 -13.75 13.15
N ARG A 72 -9.30 -14.83 13.06
CA ARG A 72 -8.36 -15.22 14.12
C ARG A 72 -7.20 -14.23 14.22
N ARG A 73 -6.68 -13.74 13.09
CA ARG A 73 -5.66 -12.70 13.09
C ARG A 73 -6.20 -11.40 13.72
N ALA A 74 -7.39 -10.98 13.30
CA ALA A 74 -8.07 -9.81 13.88
C ALA A 74 -8.25 -9.94 15.40
N TRP A 75 -8.66 -11.13 15.88
CA TRP A 75 -8.75 -11.39 17.32
C TRP A 75 -7.42 -11.23 18.04
N HIS A 76 -6.30 -11.67 17.45
CA HIS A 76 -4.97 -11.47 18.03
C HIS A 76 -4.58 -10.00 18.11
N GLY A 77 -5.04 -9.16 17.18
CA GLY A 77 -4.76 -7.71 17.15
C GLY A 77 -5.54 -6.92 18.20
N ILE A 78 -6.80 -7.28 18.45
CA ILE A 78 -7.66 -6.61 19.43
C ILE A 78 -7.55 -7.17 20.84
N ALA A 79 -6.88 -8.33 21.01
CA ALA A 79 -6.69 -8.95 22.30
C ALA A 79 -5.96 -8.03 23.29
N PRO A 80 -6.32 -8.05 24.61
CA PRO A 80 -5.68 -7.21 25.61
C PRO A 80 -4.15 -7.37 25.63
N LEU A 81 -3.45 -6.24 25.73
CA LEU A 81 -1.99 -6.18 25.78
C LEU A 81 -1.57 -5.41 27.06
N ARG A 82 -0.67 -6.01 27.85
CA ARG A 82 -0.19 -5.41 29.11
C ARG A 82 1.28 -5.05 29.01
N GLY A 83 1.73 -4.08 29.85
CA GLY A 83 3.13 -3.68 29.91
C GLY A 83 3.60 -2.80 28.75
N VAL A 84 2.66 -2.13 28.08
CA VAL A 84 2.90 -1.20 26.97
C VAL A 84 2.26 0.14 27.32
N ASP A 85 3.01 1.22 27.19
CA ASP A 85 2.48 2.57 27.44
C ASP A 85 1.73 3.10 26.23
N VAL A 86 2.37 3.08 25.06
CA VAL A 86 1.80 3.54 23.78
C VAL A 86 1.76 2.37 22.80
N PHE A 87 0.61 2.14 22.20
CA PHE A 87 0.44 1.16 21.14
C PHE A 87 0.08 1.86 19.83
N HIS A 88 0.80 1.56 18.76
CA HIS A 88 0.43 2.00 17.42
C HIS A 88 0.03 0.80 16.55
N GLY A 89 -1.26 0.65 16.30
CA GLY A 89 -1.76 -0.26 15.25
C GLY A 89 -1.35 0.26 13.89
N LEU A 90 -0.39 -0.42 13.27
CA LEU A 90 0.05 -0.09 11.89
C LEU A 90 -1.00 -0.52 10.84
N ASP A 91 -2.14 -0.87 11.29
CA ASP A 91 -3.43 -1.10 10.65
C ASP A 91 -4.50 -0.77 11.70
N VAL A 92 -5.76 -1.11 11.45
CA VAL A 92 -6.90 -0.89 12.37
C VAL A 92 -6.99 -1.95 13.49
N ASP A 93 -6.02 -2.81 13.63
CA ASP A 93 -5.91 -3.78 14.71
C ASP A 93 -5.36 -3.09 15.99
N VAL A 94 -6.23 -2.66 16.90
CA VAL A 94 -5.88 -1.95 18.14
C VAL A 94 -6.40 -2.73 19.35
N PRO A 95 -5.58 -3.01 20.40
CA PRO A 95 -6.01 -3.72 21.59
C PRO A 95 -7.17 -3.03 22.30
N LEU A 96 -8.17 -3.82 22.71
CA LEU A 96 -9.33 -3.29 23.43
C LEU A 96 -8.96 -2.71 24.79
N PHE A 97 -7.96 -3.30 25.47
CA PHE A 97 -7.50 -2.89 26.80
C PHE A 97 -5.99 -3.06 26.95
N GLY A 98 -5.38 -2.29 27.83
CA GLY A 98 -3.98 -2.42 28.25
C GLY A 98 -3.15 -1.17 28.03
N PRO A 99 -2.86 -0.75 26.80
CA PRO A 99 -2.07 0.46 26.55
C PRO A 99 -2.75 1.71 27.12
N ARG A 100 -1.92 2.63 27.63
CA ARG A 100 -2.37 3.94 28.16
C ARG A 100 -2.89 4.83 27.03
N ALA A 101 -2.22 4.78 25.88
CA ALA A 101 -2.61 5.50 24.68
C ALA A 101 -2.49 4.60 23.44
N CYS A 102 -3.35 4.86 22.47
CA CYS A 102 -3.40 4.12 21.22
C CYS A 102 -3.35 5.05 20.01
N VAL A 103 -2.57 4.66 19.04
CA VAL A 103 -2.54 5.24 17.69
C VAL A 103 -3.05 4.20 16.71
N ALA A 104 -3.77 4.60 15.67
CA ALA A 104 -4.16 3.72 14.58
C ALA A 104 -3.85 4.37 13.23
N THR A 105 -3.19 3.63 12.35
CA THR A 105 -3.07 4.01 10.93
C THR A 105 -4.26 3.47 10.16
N VAL A 106 -4.93 4.37 9.42
CA VAL A 106 -6.03 4.04 8.54
C VAL A 106 -5.55 4.12 7.09
N HIS A 107 -5.51 2.95 6.43
CA HIS A 107 -5.04 2.85 5.05
C HIS A 107 -6.14 3.21 4.05
N ASP A 108 -7.37 2.80 4.31
CA ASP A 108 -8.55 3.15 3.51
C ASP A 108 -9.86 2.93 4.29
N LEU A 109 -10.96 3.36 3.69
CA LEU A 109 -12.31 3.12 4.16
C LEU A 109 -13.16 2.37 3.11
N SER A 110 -12.51 1.59 2.25
CA SER A 110 -13.15 0.87 1.14
C SER A 110 -14.29 -0.04 1.59
N VAL A 111 -14.18 -0.66 2.77
CA VAL A 111 -15.25 -1.50 3.34
C VAL A 111 -16.53 -0.73 3.68
N PHE A 112 -16.46 0.60 3.74
CA PHE A 112 -17.61 1.48 3.91
C PHE A 112 -18.05 2.14 2.61
N ASP A 113 -17.11 2.52 1.77
CA ASP A 113 -17.38 3.34 0.58
C ASP A 113 -17.69 2.48 -0.65
N VAL A 114 -17.09 1.30 -0.74
CA VAL A 114 -17.32 0.32 -1.82
C VAL A 114 -17.58 -1.10 -1.25
N PRO A 115 -18.55 -1.26 -0.33
CA PRO A 115 -18.77 -2.54 0.38
C PRO A 115 -19.16 -3.69 -0.55
N TRP A 116 -19.67 -3.39 -1.74
CA TRP A 116 -20.00 -4.38 -2.77
C TRP A 116 -18.77 -5.12 -3.32
N ALA A 117 -17.56 -4.55 -3.16
CA ALA A 117 -16.30 -5.17 -3.58
C ALA A 117 -15.85 -6.32 -2.65
N PHE A 118 -16.53 -6.51 -1.53
CA PHE A 118 -16.19 -7.49 -0.51
C PHE A 118 -17.36 -8.44 -0.23
N SER A 119 -17.06 -9.64 0.28
CA SER A 119 -18.13 -10.47 0.84
C SER A 119 -18.77 -9.77 2.03
N ARG A 120 -20.07 -9.95 2.24
CA ARG A 120 -20.84 -9.29 3.32
C ARG A 120 -20.25 -9.55 4.72
N TYR A 121 -19.73 -10.75 4.94
CA TYR A 121 -19.11 -11.12 6.22
C TYR A 121 -17.79 -10.40 6.43
N ARG A 122 -16.96 -10.35 5.38
CA ARG A 122 -15.68 -9.63 5.42
C ARG A 122 -15.91 -8.13 5.64
N ALA A 123 -16.78 -7.50 4.86
CA ALA A 123 -17.08 -6.08 5.00
C ALA A 123 -17.56 -5.74 6.42
N ARG A 124 -18.50 -6.52 6.99
CA ARG A 124 -18.98 -6.29 8.36
C ARG A 124 -17.90 -6.48 9.42
N GLY A 125 -17.08 -7.51 9.29
CA GLY A 125 -15.97 -7.75 10.23
C GLY A 125 -14.95 -6.61 10.21
N GLU A 126 -14.51 -6.18 9.04
CA GLU A 126 -13.59 -5.07 8.88
C GLU A 126 -14.21 -3.73 9.33
N GLN A 127 -15.50 -3.49 9.05
CA GLN A 127 -16.22 -2.31 9.57
C GLN A 127 -16.25 -2.25 11.10
N VAL A 128 -16.38 -3.38 11.78
CA VAL A 128 -16.34 -3.44 13.25
C VAL A 128 -14.93 -3.13 13.74
N LEU A 129 -13.89 -3.69 13.12
CA LEU A 129 -12.50 -3.40 13.48
C LEU A 129 -12.17 -1.92 13.32
N VAL A 130 -12.51 -1.32 12.17
CA VAL A 130 -12.31 0.11 11.96
C VAL A 130 -13.02 0.95 13.01
N ARG A 131 -14.32 0.70 13.26
CA ARG A 131 -15.05 1.44 14.31
C ARG A 131 -14.43 1.27 15.69
N THR A 132 -13.95 0.08 16.02
CA THR A 132 -13.27 -0.19 17.28
C THR A 132 -11.96 0.60 17.37
N ALA A 133 -11.15 0.59 16.32
CA ALA A 133 -9.91 1.37 16.25
C ALA A 133 -10.19 2.88 16.40
N LEU A 134 -11.18 3.40 15.66
CA LEU A 134 -11.57 4.81 15.73
C LEU A 134 -12.06 5.22 17.13
N ALA A 135 -12.80 4.35 17.81
CA ALA A 135 -13.26 4.63 19.17
C ALA A 135 -12.13 4.55 20.22
N ARG A 136 -11.10 3.76 19.97
CA ARG A 136 -10.02 3.47 20.91
C ARG A 136 -8.77 4.34 20.71
N ALA A 137 -8.54 4.83 19.49
CA ALA A 137 -7.36 5.61 19.17
C ALA A 137 -7.44 7.05 19.70
N ASP A 138 -6.41 7.46 20.41
CA ASP A 138 -6.16 8.83 20.86
C ASP A 138 -5.60 9.69 19.72
N LEU A 139 -4.86 9.07 18.79
CA LEU A 139 -4.34 9.66 17.58
C LEU A 139 -4.66 8.78 16.38
N LEU A 140 -5.18 9.38 15.31
CA LEU A 140 -5.37 8.71 14.01
C LEU A 140 -4.32 9.24 13.02
N ILE A 141 -3.73 8.33 12.28
CA ILE A 141 -2.87 8.61 11.14
C ILE A 141 -3.61 8.14 9.89
N ALA A 142 -3.73 9.01 8.90
CA ALA A 142 -4.27 8.69 7.57
C ALA A 142 -3.12 8.72 6.55
N VAL A 143 -3.11 7.77 5.63
CA VAL A 143 -2.05 7.66 4.62
C VAL A 143 -2.17 8.66 3.47
N SER A 144 -3.27 9.42 3.43
CA SER A 144 -3.57 10.40 2.37
C SER A 144 -4.59 11.43 2.87
N GLU A 145 -4.62 12.60 2.24
CA GLU A 145 -5.66 13.63 2.48
C GLU A 145 -7.06 13.08 2.15
N PHE A 146 -7.15 12.27 1.09
CA PHE A 146 -8.39 11.59 0.76
C PHE A 146 -8.88 10.73 1.93
N THR A 147 -8.04 9.85 2.49
CA THR A 147 -8.43 9.00 3.63
C THR A 147 -8.77 9.84 4.86
N ALA A 148 -8.02 10.92 5.13
CA ALA A 148 -8.32 11.83 6.24
C ALA A 148 -9.67 12.52 6.06
N SER A 149 -9.99 13.03 4.87
CA SER A 149 -11.30 13.64 4.59
C SER A 149 -12.44 12.64 4.76
N ARG A 150 -12.25 11.39 4.31
CA ARG A 150 -13.25 10.33 4.51
C ARG A 150 -13.50 9.99 5.98
N LEU A 151 -12.44 10.04 6.83
CA LEU A 151 -12.57 9.88 8.28
C LEU A 151 -13.37 11.03 8.90
N ALA A 152 -13.06 12.26 8.53
CA ALA A 152 -13.78 13.45 9.01
C ALA A 152 -15.27 13.41 8.58
N ASP A 153 -15.53 13.21 7.28
CA ASP A 153 -16.87 13.22 6.72
C ASP A 153 -17.78 12.12 7.30
N ARG A 154 -17.23 10.92 7.48
CA ARG A 154 -18.02 9.76 7.84
C ARG A 154 -18.15 9.52 9.33
N PHE A 155 -17.11 9.86 10.08
CA PHE A 155 -16.99 9.53 11.51
C PHE A 155 -16.79 10.75 12.41
N GLY A 156 -16.63 11.94 11.84
CA GLY A 156 -16.31 13.16 12.59
C GLY A 156 -14.96 13.05 13.34
N ARG A 157 -13.99 12.33 12.76
CA ARG A 157 -12.69 12.08 13.36
C ARG A 157 -11.59 12.69 12.50
N ASP A 158 -10.82 13.58 13.10
CA ASP A 158 -9.62 14.13 12.47
C ASP A 158 -8.47 13.11 12.52
N ALA A 159 -7.62 13.16 11.51
CA ALA A 159 -6.41 12.35 11.41
C ALA A 159 -5.23 13.19 10.93
N VAL A 160 -4.03 12.86 11.40
CA VAL A 160 -2.79 13.43 10.87
C VAL A 160 -2.45 12.70 9.59
N VAL A 161 -2.23 13.44 8.51
CA VAL A 161 -1.84 12.85 7.23
C VAL A 161 -0.35 12.56 7.22
N VAL A 162 0.00 11.30 6.99
CA VAL A 162 1.37 10.82 6.85
C VAL A 162 1.46 10.02 5.55
N PRO A 163 1.91 10.63 4.44
CA PRO A 163 2.02 9.95 3.16
C PRO A 163 3.01 8.79 3.20
N LEU A 164 2.74 7.78 2.40
CA LEU A 164 3.65 6.65 2.19
C LEU A 164 4.68 6.99 1.09
N ALA A 165 5.61 6.07 0.87
CA ALA A 165 6.59 6.15 -0.20
C ALA A 165 6.61 4.86 -1.03
N PRO A 166 7.24 4.85 -2.22
CA PRO A 166 7.52 3.61 -2.92
C PRO A 166 8.32 2.66 -2.04
N ALA A 167 8.06 1.35 -2.14
CA ALA A 167 8.85 0.36 -1.41
C ALA A 167 10.35 0.51 -1.71
N SER A 168 11.21 0.20 -0.75
CA SER A 168 12.67 0.37 -0.86
C SER A 168 13.31 -0.36 -2.05
N TRP A 169 12.66 -1.42 -2.55
CA TRP A 169 13.07 -2.15 -3.75
C TRP A 169 12.65 -1.46 -5.06
N ALA A 170 11.73 -0.48 -5.02
CA ALA A 170 11.18 0.15 -6.20
C ALA A 170 12.17 1.21 -6.74
N ALA A 171 12.96 0.79 -7.70
CA ALA A 171 13.94 1.62 -8.40
C ALA A 171 14.00 1.22 -9.88
N VAL A 172 14.50 2.11 -10.72
CA VAL A 172 14.68 1.82 -12.15
C VAL A 172 15.74 0.72 -12.30
N PRO A 173 15.39 -0.45 -12.87
CA PRO A 173 16.30 -1.56 -13.04
C PRO A 173 17.28 -1.32 -14.21
N ASP A 174 18.38 -2.06 -14.23
CA ASP A 174 19.27 -2.10 -15.39
C ASP A 174 18.66 -2.90 -16.55
N ALA A 175 19.19 -2.68 -17.76
CA ALA A 175 18.69 -3.31 -18.98
C ALA A 175 18.86 -4.84 -18.99
N GLU A 176 19.89 -5.39 -18.36
CA GLU A 176 20.16 -6.83 -18.27
C GLU A 176 19.07 -7.50 -17.40
N THR A 177 18.75 -6.91 -16.25
CA THR A 177 17.66 -7.37 -15.37
C THR A 177 16.31 -7.35 -16.10
N VAL A 178 16.02 -6.28 -16.86
CA VAL A 178 14.78 -6.19 -17.66
C VAL A 178 14.74 -7.32 -18.70
N ALA A 179 15.83 -7.55 -19.47
CA ALA A 179 15.87 -8.58 -20.50
C ALA A 179 15.66 -9.98 -19.88
N ARG A 180 16.35 -10.31 -18.80
CA ARG A 180 16.22 -11.57 -18.07
C ARG A 180 14.79 -11.83 -17.58
N VAL A 181 14.12 -10.82 -17.03
CA VAL A 181 12.75 -10.95 -16.53
C VAL A 181 11.74 -11.08 -17.68
N CYS A 182 11.94 -10.34 -18.78
CA CYS A 182 11.13 -10.52 -19.99
C CYS A 182 11.22 -11.96 -20.54
N GLU A 183 12.41 -12.53 -20.57
CA GLU A 183 12.63 -13.92 -20.98
C GLU A 183 11.99 -14.91 -20.00
N LYS A 184 12.23 -14.73 -18.69
CA LYS A 184 11.67 -15.58 -17.61
C LYS A 184 10.16 -15.74 -17.73
N TYR A 185 9.46 -14.67 -18.01
CA TYR A 185 7.99 -14.65 -18.09
C TYR A 185 7.47 -14.70 -19.53
N SER A 186 8.34 -14.88 -20.53
CA SER A 186 7.98 -14.89 -21.96
C SER A 186 7.08 -13.71 -22.35
N LEU A 187 7.47 -12.51 -21.92
CA LEU A 187 6.65 -11.31 -22.10
C LEU A 187 6.62 -10.87 -23.57
N PRO A 188 5.48 -10.35 -24.06
CA PRO A 188 5.42 -9.68 -25.35
C PRO A 188 6.35 -8.47 -25.41
N SER A 189 6.84 -8.12 -26.59
CA SER A 189 7.68 -6.93 -26.79
C SER A 189 6.96 -5.60 -26.54
N ARG A 190 5.62 -5.62 -26.58
CA ARG A 190 4.74 -4.49 -26.34
C ARG A 190 3.51 -4.97 -25.59
N PHE A 191 3.27 -4.44 -24.39
CA PHE A 191 2.15 -4.85 -23.55
C PHE A 191 1.74 -3.77 -22.55
N ILE A 192 0.50 -3.89 -22.10
CA ILE A 192 0.00 -3.17 -20.91
C ILE A 192 0.11 -4.14 -19.73
N ILE A 193 0.52 -3.66 -18.57
CA ILE A 193 0.54 -4.48 -17.35
C ILE A 193 -0.34 -3.88 -16.25
N GLN A 194 -1.00 -4.75 -15.49
CA GLN A 194 -1.57 -4.44 -14.19
C GLN A 194 -1.03 -5.40 -13.14
N VAL A 195 -0.50 -4.86 -12.04
CA VAL A 195 0.03 -5.63 -10.90
C VAL A 195 -0.91 -5.51 -9.71
N GLY A 196 -1.24 -6.64 -9.12
CA GLY A 196 -2.09 -6.76 -7.93
C GLY A 196 -3.15 -7.85 -8.05
N THR A 197 -3.90 -8.07 -6.98
CA THR A 197 -4.99 -9.05 -6.96
C THR A 197 -6.07 -8.68 -7.98
N VAL A 198 -6.53 -9.66 -8.75
CA VAL A 198 -7.70 -9.50 -9.63
C VAL A 198 -8.95 -9.49 -8.75
N GLU A 199 -9.57 -8.35 -8.65
CA GLU A 199 -10.77 -8.13 -7.83
C GLU A 199 -11.71 -7.09 -8.46
N PRO A 200 -13.04 -7.15 -8.18
CA PRO A 200 -14.04 -6.31 -8.86
C PRO A 200 -13.74 -4.80 -8.84
N ARG A 201 -13.25 -4.25 -7.72
CA ARG A 201 -12.95 -2.82 -7.60
C ARG A 201 -11.82 -2.35 -8.51
N LYS A 202 -10.96 -3.26 -9.00
CA LYS A 202 -9.84 -2.95 -9.91
C LYS A 202 -10.21 -3.02 -11.39
N GLN A 203 -11.46 -3.31 -11.71
CA GLN A 203 -12.04 -3.27 -13.07
C GLN A 203 -11.17 -3.87 -14.19
N VAL A 204 -10.48 -4.97 -13.88
CA VAL A 204 -9.55 -5.62 -14.81
C VAL A 204 -10.23 -6.05 -16.12
N ALA A 205 -11.51 -6.42 -16.06
CA ALA A 205 -12.30 -6.77 -17.24
C ALA A 205 -12.45 -5.59 -18.22
N MET A 206 -12.77 -4.39 -17.70
CA MET A 206 -12.84 -3.16 -18.52
C MET A 206 -11.47 -2.84 -19.16
N LEU A 207 -10.38 -3.00 -18.40
CA LEU A 207 -9.03 -2.80 -18.94
C LEU A 207 -8.68 -3.83 -20.02
N ALA A 208 -9.12 -5.08 -19.88
CA ALA A 208 -8.95 -6.12 -20.90
C ALA A 208 -9.69 -5.77 -22.19
N ASP A 209 -10.92 -5.25 -22.09
CA ASP A 209 -11.67 -4.77 -23.26
C ASP A 209 -10.97 -3.59 -23.94
N ALA A 210 -10.42 -2.65 -23.17
CA ALA A 210 -9.64 -1.52 -23.71
C ALA A 210 -8.36 -2.00 -24.40
N ALA A 211 -7.61 -2.92 -23.80
CA ALA A 211 -6.41 -3.51 -24.39
C ALA A 211 -6.71 -4.26 -25.70
N LYS A 212 -7.82 -5.04 -25.73
CA LYS A 212 -8.31 -5.72 -26.91
C LYS A 212 -8.69 -4.74 -28.02
N ALA A 213 -9.35 -3.64 -27.71
CA ALA A 213 -9.71 -2.59 -28.68
C ALA A 213 -8.49 -1.87 -29.28
N LEU A 214 -7.33 -1.94 -28.60
CA LEU A 214 -6.05 -1.37 -29.02
C LEU A 214 -5.12 -2.40 -29.68
N ASP A 215 -5.53 -3.66 -29.75
CA ASP A 215 -4.71 -4.78 -30.23
C ASP A 215 -3.36 -4.87 -29.51
N VAL A 216 -3.38 -4.76 -28.17
CA VAL A 216 -2.19 -4.86 -27.31
C VAL A 216 -2.44 -5.87 -26.19
N PRO A 217 -1.52 -6.82 -25.96
CA PRO A 217 -1.64 -7.77 -24.86
C PRO A 217 -1.77 -7.08 -23.51
N LEU A 218 -2.71 -7.56 -22.66
CA LEU A 218 -2.79 -7.22 -21.24
C LEU A 218 -2.15 -8.33 -20.42
N VAL A 219 -1.08 -7.97 -19.70
CA VAL A 219 -0.39 -8.84 -18.75
C VAL A 219 -0.92 -8.54 -17.35
N LEU A 220 -1.22 -9.59 -16.60
CA LEU A 220 -1.70 -9.51 -15.22
C LEU A 220 -0.74 -10.23 -14.29
N ALA A 221 -0.25 -9.57 -13.25
CA ALA A 221 0.59 -10.16 -12.22
C ALA A 221 -0.06 -10.04 -10.84
N GLY A 222 -0.18 -11.15 -10.11
CA GLY A 222 -0.75 -11.21 -8.77
C GLY A 222 -1.84 -12.28 -8.62
N ALA A 223 -2.44 -12.32 -7.44
CA ALA A 223 -3.46 -13.31 -7.12
C ALA A 223 -4.68 -13.19 -8.06
N GLY A 224 -5.17 -14.33 -8.53
CA GLY A 224 -6.32 -14.40 -9.45
C GLY A 224 -5.97 -14.19 -10.93
N SER A 225 -4.74 -13.78 -11.28
CA SER A 225 -4.37 -13.49 -12.67
C SER A 225 -4.30 -14.74 -13.59
N THR A 226 -4.15 -15.93 -13.02
CA THR A 226 -4.18 -17.22 -13.73
C THR A 226 -5.44 -18.04 -13.43
N GLY A 227 -6.38 -17.47 -12.66
CA GLY A 227 -7.60 -18.14 -12.23
C GLY A 227 -8.82 -17.81 -13.09
N PRO A 228 -10.00 -18.33 -12.69
CA PRO A 228 -11.25 -18.10 -13.40
C PRO A 228 -11.72 -16.64 -13.40
N ASP A 229 -11.19 -15.82 -12.49
CA ASP A 229 -11.52 -14.39 -12.39
C ASP A 229 -10.70 -13.54 -13.38
N ALA A 230 -9.66 -14.09 -14.00
CA ALA A 230 -8.88 -13.40 -15.02
C ALA A 230 -9.70 -13.27 -16.32
N PRO A 231 -9.79 -12.07 -16.92
CA PRO A 231 -10.49 -11.89 -18.19
C PRO A 231 -9.88 -12.73 -19.31
N ALA A 232 -10.74 -13.27 -20.18
CA ALA A 232 -10.28 -14.07 -21.32
C ALA A 232 -9.35 -13.26 -22.23
N GLY A 233 -8.29 -13.90 -22.74
CA GLY A 233 -7.32 -13.29 -23.65
C GLY A 233 -6.23 -12.46 -22.95
N THR A 234 -6.20 -12.44 -21.62
CA THR A 234 -5.09 -11.83 -20.85
C THR A 234 -3.96 -12.84 -20.62
N VAL A 235 -2.74 -12.32 -20.41
CA VAL A 235 -1.57 -13.12 -20.04
C VAL A 235 -1.40 -13.06 -18.54
N GLY A 236 -1.79 -14.13 -17.83
CA GLY A 236 -1.67 -14.20 -16.37
C GLY A 236 -0.30 -14.75 -15.96
N LEU A 237 0.42 -14.02 -15.08
CA LEU A 237 1.71 -14.45 -14.54
C LEU A 237 1.59 -15.17 -13.19
N GLY A 238 0.42 -15.13 -12.57
CA GLY A 238 0.27 -15.57 -11.17
C GLY A 238 0.99 -14.64 -10.20
N TYR A 239 1.39 -15.19 -9.07
CA TYR A 239 2.23 -14.48 -8.11
C TYR A 239 3.66 -14.36 -8.67
N VAL A 240 4.21 -13.15 -8.66
CA VAL A 240 5.58 -12.87 -9.11
C VAL A 240 6.45 -12.46 -7.93
N ASP A 241 7.74 -12.79 -8.00
CA ASP A 241 8.70 -12.39 -6.98
C ASP A 241 8.83 -10.87 -6.92
N THR A 242 8.90 -10.32 -5.73
CA THR A 242 9.08 -8.87 -5.52
C THR A 242 10.31 -8.34 -6.25
N ALA A 243 11.38 -9.14 -6.33
CA ALA A 243 12.62 -8.77 -7.03
C ALA A 243 12.45 -8.60 -8.55
N ASP A 244 11.41 -9.18 -9.14
CA ASP A 244 11.13 -9.07 -10.57
C ASP A 244 10.18 -7.89 -10.90
N LEU A 245 9.48 -7.34 -9.90
CA LEU A 245 8.52 -6.25 -10.10
C LEU A 245 9.13 -5.00 -10.76
N PRO A 246 10.33 -4.51 -10.38
CA PRO A 246 10.94 -3.38 -11.05
C PRO A 246 11.08 -3.57 -12.56
N ALA A 247 11.54 -4.75 -12.97
CA ALA A 247 11.72 -5.06 -14.38
C ALA A 247 10.38 -5.20 -15.13
N LEU A 248 9.35 -5.79 -14.50
CA LEU A 248 8.01 -5.88 -15.07
C LEU A 248 7.39 -4.50 -15.31
N TYR A 249 7.52 -3.59 -14.35
CA TYR A 249 7.04 -2.20 -14.47
C TYR A 249 7.79 -1.43 -15.56
N SER A 250 9.11 -1.57 -15.59
CA SER A 250 9.96 -0.88 -16.56
C SER A 250 9.79 -1.42 -17.99
N ALA A 251 9.61 -2.74 -18.16
CA ALA A 251 9.42 -3.39 -19.46
C ALA A 251 8.07 -3.08 -20.10
N ALA A 252 7.03 -2.85 -19.30
CA ALA A 252 5.69 -2.58 -19.82
C ALA A 252 5.66 -1.29 -20.65
N THR A 253 4.96 -1.30 -21.77
CA THR A 253 4.72 -0.07 -22.54
C THR A 253 3.88 0.91 -21.72
N VAL A 254 2.86 0.40 -21.01
CA VAL A 254 2.06 1.18 -20.06
C VAL A 254 1.75 0.31 -18.86
N VAL A 255 1.84 0.89 -17.67
CA VAL A 255 1.34 0.30 -16.42
C VAL A 255 -0.03 0.93 -16.12
N ALA A 256 -1.08 0.10 -16.02
CA ALA A 256 -2.46 0.58 -15.92
C ALA A 256 -3.11 0.20 -14.60
N TYR A 257 -3.76 1.16 -13.94
CA TYR A 257 -4.51 0.98 -12.68
C TYR A 257 -5.91 1.58 -12.79
N CYS A 258 -6.88 0.77 -13.19
CA CYS A 258 -8.28 1.18 -13.40
C CYS A 258 -9.18 0.98 -12.16
N SER A 259 -8.63 1.20 -10.98
CA SER A 259 -9.35 1.04 -9.71
C SER A 259 -10.52 2.01 -9.56
N GLN A 260 -11.53 1.61 -8.80
CA GLN A 260 -12.67 2.46 -8.40
C GLN A 260 -12.46 3.10 -7.02
N TYR A 261 -11.48 2.64 -6.26
CA TYR A 261 -11.17 3.16 -4.93
C TYR A 261 -9.74 2.79 -4.56
N GLU A 262 -8.96 3.77 -4.09
CA GLU A 262 -7.63 3.57 -3.51
C GLU A 262 -7.42 4.56 -2.35
N GLY A 263 -6.94 4.04 -1.21
CA GLY A 263 -6.64 4.86 -0.04
C GLY A 263 -5.28 5.55 -0.12
N PHE A 264 -4.34 4.98 -0.88
CA PHE A 264 -3.05 5.58 -1.25
C PHE A 264 -2.65 5.19 -2.68
N GLY A 265 -2.54 3.89 -2.96
CA GLY A 265 -2.11 3.40 -4.27
C GLY A 265 -0.61 3.06 -4.32
N LEU A 266 -0.11 2.21 -3.42
CA LEU A 266 1.28 1.77 -3.44
C LEU A 266 1.72 1.19 -4.81
N PRO A 267 0.94 0.30 -5.47
CA PRO A 267 1.40 -0.27 -6.74
C PRO A 267 1.63 0.76 -7.87
N PRO A 268 0.76 1.75 -8.12
CA PRO A 268 1.10 2.83 -9.07
C PRO A 268 2.33 3.63 -8.67
N VAL A 269 2.53 3.92 -7.38
CA VAL A 269 3.70 4.65 -6.87
C VAL A 269 4.99 3.84 -7.08
N GLU A 270 4.94 2.54 -6.80
CA GLU A 270 6.05 1.61 -7.05
C GLU A 270 6.37 1.54 -8.56
N ALA A 271 5.35 1.44 -9.40
CA ALA A 271 5.54 1.44 -10.86
C ALA A 271 6.19 2.73 -11.38
N MET A 272 5.77 3.88 -10.85
CA MET A 272 6.37 5.19 -11.17
C MET A 272 7.86 5.25 -10.76
N ALA A 273 8.19 4.77 -9.56
CA ALA A 273 9.57 4.73 -9.07
C ALA A 273 10.47 3.80 -9.90
N CYS A 274 9.88 2.74 -10.49
CA CYS A 274 10.57 1.81 -11.39
C CYS A 274 10.65 2.32 -12.86
N GLY A 275 10.25 3.55 -13.14
CA GLY A 275 10.28 4.12 -14.49
C GLY A 275 9.16 3.59 -15.39
N GLY A 276 8.04 3.13 -14.84
CA GLY A 276 6.85 2.74 -15.61
C GLY A 276 6.06 3.96 -16.09
N ALA A 277 5.56 3.92 -17.31
CA ALA A 277 4.59 4.91 -17.81
C ALA A 277 3.21 4.59 -17.23
N VAL A 278 2.80 5.28 -16.17
CA VAL A 278 1.60 4.96 -15.40
C VAL A 278 0.36 5.71 -15.92
N VAL A 279 -0.72 4.95 -16.12
CA VAL A 279 -2.07 5.45 -16.36
C VAL A 279 -2.96 4.93 -15.23
N ALA A 280 -3.62 5.82 -14.51
CA ALA A 280 -4.44 5.45 -13.36
C ALA A 280 -5.81 6.13 -13.38
N SER A 281 -6.80 5.54 -12.73
CA SER A 281 -8.09 6.21 -12.52
C SER A 281 -7.94 7.45 -11.64
N ALA A 282 -8.66 8.52 -11.95
CA ALA A 282 -8.71 9.73 -11.11
C ALA A 282 -9.66 9.52 -9.91
N VAL A 283 -9.35 8.55 -9.03
CA VAL A 283 -10.21 8.19 -7.89
C VAL A 283 -9.40 8.09 -6.60
N GLY A 284 -10.09 8.30 -5.48
CA GLY A 284 -9.48 8.15 -4.16
C GLY A 284 -8.27 9.06 -3.99
N ALA A 285 -7.20 8.51 -3.46
CA ALA A 285 -5.94 9.22 -3.26
C ALA A 285 -5.05 9.31 -4.51
N LEU A 286 -5.39 8.62 -5.62
CA LEU A 286 -4.50 8.57 -6.80
C LEU A 286 -4.18 9.95 -7.38
N PRO A 287 -5.12 10.92 -7.47
CA PRO A 287 -4.79 12.27 -7.96
C PRO A 287 -3.75 12.99 -7.11
N GLU A 288 -3.83 12.91 -5.78
CA GLU A 288 -2.87 13.57 -4.89
C GLU A 288 -1.52 12.87 -4.86
N VAL A 289 -1.53 11.53 -4.92
CA VAL A 289 -0.33 10.70 -4.76
C VAL A 289 0.49 10.62 -6.05
N CYS A 290 -0.16 10.44 -7.19
CA CYS A 290 0.52 10.35 -8.48
C CYS A 290 0.90 11.73 -9.05
N GLY A 291 0.12 12.77 -8.74
CA GLY A 291 0.35 14.11 -9.28
C GLY A 291 0.55 14.12 -10.80
N ASP A 292 1.53 14.87 -11.28
CA ASP A 292 1.87 14.97 -12.70
C ASP A 292 2.70 13.77 -13.23
N GLY A 293 3.06 12.84 -12.36
CA GLY A 293 3.87 11.66 -12.70
C GLY A 293 3.07 10.52 -13.34
N ALA A 294 1.74 10.61 -13.37
CA ALA A 294 0.87 9.66 -14.07
C ALA A 294 -0.16 10.39 -14.93
N VAL A 295 -0.72 9.69 -15.91
CA VAL A 295 -1.90 10.18 -16.64
C VAL A 295 -3.14 9.66 -15.91
N LEU A 296 -4.02 10.59 -15.51
CA LEU A 296 -5.23 10.28 -14.75
C LEU A 296 -6.46 10.24 -15.66
N VAL A 297 -7.25 9.16 -15.55
CA VAL A 297 -8.46 8.93 -16.34
C VAL A 297 -9.68 9.10 -15.43
N ALA A 298 -10.51 10.10 -15.73
CA ALA A 298 -11.68 10.44 -14.91
C ALA A 298 -12.86 9.47 -15.07
N SER A 299 -12.89 8.68 -16.16
CA SER A 299 -13.98 7.76 -16.47
C SER A 299 -13.48 6.32 -16.57
N THR A 300 -14.28 5.38 -16.08
CA THR A 300 -14.00 3.93 -16.12
C THR A 300 -14.68 3.24 -17.32
N THR A 301 -14.72 3.92 -18.48
CA THR A 301 -15.24 3.36 -19.73
C THR A 301 -14.10 2.92 -20.65
N VAL A 302 -14.36 1.91 -21.50
CA VAL A 302 -13.40 1.43 -22.50
C VAL A 302 -12.93 2.58 -23.41
N ASP A 303 -13.85 3.45 -23.86
CA ASP A 303 -13.53 4.57 -24.73
C ASP A 303 -12.59 5.58 -24.09
N ALA A 304 -12.82 5.94 -22.82
CA ALA A 304 -11.96 6.86 -22.08
C ALA A 304 -10.54 6.28 -21.93
N TRP A 305 -10.44 5.01 -21.58
CA TRP A 305 -9.14 4.34 -21.42
C TRP A 305 -8.43 4.16 -22.75
N THR A 306 -9.12 3.73 -23.81
CA THR A 306 -8.51 3.61 -25.14
C THR A 306 -8.01 4.95 -25.69
N SER A 307 -8.73 6.05 -25.45
CA SER A 307 -8.32 7.38 -25.87
C SER A 307 -7.01 7.86 -25.23
N VAL A 308 -6.80 7.50 -23.94
CA VAL A 308 -5.59 7.86 -23.17
C VAL A 308 -4.43 6.90 -23.46
N LEU A 309 -4.70 5.60 -23.57
CA LEU A 309 -3.68 4.59 -23.81
C LEU A 309 -3.10 4.67 -25.24
N ARG A 310 -3.92 4.97 -26.24
CA ARG A 310 -3.52 4.99 -27.66
C ARG A 310 -2.29 5.87 -27.94
N PRO A 311 -2.24 7.15 -27.55
CA PRO A 311 -1.06 7.98 -27.80
C PRO A 311 0.18 7.45 -27.10
N LEU A 312 0.09 6.99 -25.84
CA LEU A 312 1.22 6.43 -25.09
C LEU A 312 1.77 5.13 -25.70
N LEU A 313 0.90 4.37 -26.37
CA LEU A 313 1.29 3.18 -27.10
C LEU A 313 1.90 3.49 -28.49
N ALA A 314 1.56 4.59 -29.11
CA ALA A 314 1.99 4.96 -30.45
C ALA A 314 3.22 5.88 -30.49
N ASP A 315 3.41 6.72 -29.47
CA ASP A 315 4.43 7.76 -29.40
C ASP A 315 5.45 7.43 -28.30
N ALA A 316 6.63 7.03 -28.73
CA ALA A 316 7.73 6.67 -27.80
C ALA A 316 8.27 7.88 -27.02
N GLU A 317 8.24 9.09 -27.63
CA GLU A 317 8.71 10.32 -26.95
C GLU A 317 7.74 10.74 -25.85
N ALA A 318 6.44 10.73 -26.13
CA ALA A 318 5.40 10.99 -25.12
C ALA A 318 5.45 9.96 -23.97
N ASN A 319 5.70 8.69 -24.28
CA ASN A 319 5.84 7.62 -23.29
C ASN A 319 7.07 7.86 -22.41
N LEU A 320 8.24 8.15 -23.01
CA LEU A 320 9.48 8.43 -22.28
C LEU A 320 9.32 9.66 -21.37
N ALA A 321 8.75 10.74 -21.87
CA ALA A 321 8.49 11.94 -21.09
C ALA A 321 7.57 11.67 -19.89
N LEU A 322 6.61 10.75 -20.00
CA LEU A 322 5.78 10.34 -18.86
C LEU A 322 6.61 9.56 -17.83
N ARG A 323 7.48 8.63 -18.26
CA ARG A 323 8.37 7.86 -17.37
C ARG A 323 9.31 8.77 -16.58
N ASP A 324 9.89 9.77 -17.23
CA ASP A 324 10.80 10.74 -16.58
C ASP A 324 10.06 11.54 -15.50
N ARG A 325 8.84 12.02 -15.80
CA ARG A 325 7.99 12.69 -14.81
C ARG A 325 7.61 11.76 -13.65
N ALA A 326 7.32 10.49 -13.94
CA ALA A 326 6.99 9.49 -12.92
C ALA A 326 8.13 9.34 -11.91
N VAL A 327 9.35 9.10 -12.38
CA VAL A 327 10.54 8.97 -11.52
C VAL A 327 10.79 10.26 -10.73
N ALA A 328 10.71 11.43 -11.38
CA ALA A 328 10.92 12.72 -10.74
C ALA A 328 9.87 13.02 -9.64
N ALA A 329 8.63 12.60 -9.82
CA ALA A 329 7.59 12.74 -8.80
C ALA A 329 7.88 11.87 -7.58
N MET A 330 8.29 10.62 -7.79
CA MET A 330 8.55 9.66 -6.72
C MET A 330 9.84 9.93 -5.94
N SER A 331 10.83 10.60 -6.52
CA SER A 331 12.07 10.95 -5.83
C SER A 331 11.88 11.88 -4.61
N LYS A 332 10.70 12.50 -4.49
CA LYS A 332 10.33 13.38 -3.37
C LYS A 332 9.79 12.61 -2.15
N LEU A 333 9.43 11.35 -2.32
CA LEU A 333 8.87 10.51 -1.28
C LEU A 333 9.93 9.56 -0.72
N SER A 334 9.97 9.38 0.59
CA SER A 334 10.86 8.43 1.25
C SER A 334 10.25 7.87 2.52
N TRP A 335 10.56 6.63 2.86
CA TRP A 335 10.13 6.04 4.13
C TRP A 335 10.73 6.75 5.33
N ARG A 336 11.90 7.34 5.15
CA ARG A 336 12.51 8.22 6.17
C ARG A 336 11.59 9.39 6.51
N SER A 337 11.08 10.10 5.50
CA SER A 337 10.15 11.21 5.70
C SER A 337 8.82 10.75 6.30
N THR A 338 8.30 9.58 5.88
CA THR A 338 7.11 8.95 6.47
C THR A 338 7.31 8.66 7.96
N ALA A 339 8.46 8.10 8.33
CA ALA A 339 8.79 7.81 9.72
C ALA A 339 9.00 9.10 10.55
N GLU A 340 9.66 10.12 10.00
CA GLU A 340 9.83 11.43 10.64
C GLU A 340 8.48 12.10 10.92
N ALA A 341 7.57 12.11 9.93
CA ALA A 341 6.21 12.63 10.09
C ALA A 341 5.42 11.85 11.15
N THR A 342 5.58 10.52 11.20
CA THR A 342 4.98 9.67 12.22
C THR A 342 5.47 10.04 13.63
N VAL A 343 6.78 10.24 13.80
CA VAL A 343 7.35 10.65 15.09
C VAL A 343 6.90 12.06 15.50
N VAL A 344 6.81 12.99 14.53
CA VAL A 344 6.25 14.33 14.76
C VAL A 344 4.81 14.25 15.26
N ALA A 345 3.99 13.38 14.65
CA ALA A 345 2.61 13.16 15.08
C ALA A 345 2.52 12.63 16.52
N TYR A 346 3.38 11.68 16.90
CA TYR A 346 3.44 11.19 18.29
C TYR A 346 3.78 12.29 19.30
N ARG A 347 4.77 13.13 18.98
CA ARG A 347 5.20 14.24 19.86
C ARG A 347 4.11 15.30 19.96
N ALA A 348 3.49 15.68 18.87
CA ALA A 348 2.39 16.65 18.85
C ALA A 348 1.18 16.19 19.68
N ALA A 349 0.93 14.87 19.72
CA ALA A 349 -0.11 14.27 20.57
C ALA A 349 0.34 14.03 22.04
N GLY A 350 1.57 14.41 22.43
CA GLY A 350 2.10 14.19 23.77
C GLY A 350 2.33 12.73 24.16
N LEU A 351 2.49 11.84 23.16
CA LEU A 351 2.68 10.42 23.36
C LEU A 351 4.15 10.05 23.61
N LEU A 352 5.06 10.83 23.04
CA LEU A 352 6.51 10.73 23.24
C LEU A 352 7.08 12.09 23.65
N SER A 353 8.16 12.06 24.42
CA SER A 353 8.94 13.25 24.83
C SER A 353 9.91 13.69 23.75
#